data_6e9798dc44bbd07c5441e08df7cad41b
#
_entry.id   6e9798dc44bbd07c5441e08df7cad41b
#
_cell.length_a   1.000
_cell.length_b   1.000
_cell.length_c   1.000
_cell.angle_alpha   90.00
_cell.angle_beta   90.00
_cell.angle_gamma   90.00
#
_symmetry.space_group_name_H-M   'P 1'
#
loop_
_entity.id
_entity.type
_entity.pdbx_description
1 polymer ?
#
loop_
_entity_poly.entity_id
_entity_poly.type
_entity_poly.pdbx_seq_one_letter_code
_entity_poly.pdbx_strand_id
1 'polypeptide(L)'
;KSKKSLIKENEMLKEALDLSHLNNYLIAKENNFYKDHEIIKYAAHGKNYQSSYKIAQLRSFDPNIFNCCDRHRMFVEVISDNNEDFNEFMVFNSSGIIGQIIHTNKYSEVLLLTDISHYIPIKSNTNDFFCNAQGSGRSEIIICTYNPLVEAQEIIAGHKFYTSGLGGIYPKDIEIGQVDKVIKIDSTTVMLEIKL
;
A
#
# COMPACT_ATOMS: atom_id res chain seq x y z
N LYS A 1 -32.01 19.93 20.41
CA LYS A 1 -30.67 20.11 19.78
C LYS A 1 -30.84 20.99 18.55
N SER A 2 -29.90 21.93 18.33
CA SER A 2 -29.98 22.78 17.12
C SER A 2 -29.58 21.93 15.89
N LYS A 3 -30.07 22.29 14.70
CA LYS A 3 -29.74 21.64 13.41
C LYS A 3 -28.20 21.57 13.22
N LYS A 4 -27.49 22.62 13.61
CA LYS A 4 -26.03 22.68 13.53
C LYS A 4 -25.32 21.67 14.45
N SER A 5 -25.86 21.44 15.65
CA SER A 5 -25.36 20.43 16.59
C SER A 5 -25.56 19.01 16.06
N LEU A 6 -26.70 18.73 15.42
CA LEU A 6 -27.00 17.41 14.84
C LEU A 6 -26.11 17.10 13.62
N ILE A 7 -25.81 18.10 12.79
CA ILE A 7 -24.88 17.95 11.66
C ILE A 7 -23.48 17.58 12.17
N LYS A 8 -22.96 18.33 13.13
CA LYS A 8 -21.64 18.06 13.72
C LYS A 8 -21.57 16.68 14.38
N GLU A 9 -22.62 16.28 15.10
CA GLU A 9 -22.70 14.95 15.71
C GLU A 9 -22.74 13.83 14.65
N ASN A 10 -23.45 14.05 13.54
CA ASN A 10 -23.51 13.10 12.43
C ASN A 10 -22.16 12.95 11.71
N GLU A 11 -21.42 14.05 11.52
CA GLU A 11 -20.06 14.03 10.96
C GLU A 11 -19.11 13.24 11.87
N MET A 12 -19.10 13.53 13.16
CA MET A 12 -18.28 12.81 14.14
C MET A 12 -18.61 11.30 14.21
N LEU A 13 -19.89 10.94 14.10
CA LEU A 13 -20.30 9.53 14.09
C LEU A 13 -19.87 8.81 12.80
N LYS A 14 -19.90 9.48 11.65
CA LYS A 14 -19.37 8.93 10.39
C LYS A 14 -17.88 8.70 10.48
N GLU A 15 -17.11 9.67 10.97
CA GLU A 15 -15.67 9.52 11.17
C GLU A 15 -15.33 8.37 12.13
N ALA A 16 -16.06 8.24 13.23
CA ALA A 16 -15.88 7.15 14.17
C ALA A 16 -16.22 5.78 13.56
N LEU A 17 -17.23 5.73 12.70
CA LEU A 17 -17.63 4.52 11.99
C LEU A 17 -16.55 4.11 10.98
N ASP A 18 -16.03 5.06 10.21
CA ASP A 18 -14.97 4.82 9.22
C ASP A 18 -13.69 4.33 9.90
N LEU A 19 -13.31 4.92 11.03
CA LEU A 19 -12.20 4.43 11.87
C LEU A 19 -12.44 3.01 12.39
N SER A 20 -13.65 2.70 12.84
CA SER A 20 -14.00 1.36 13.31
C SER A 20 -13.93 0.32 12.19
N HIS A 21 -14.42 0.64 11.00
CA HIS A 21 -14.31 -0.24 9.84
C HIS A 21 -12.85 -0.49 9.45
N LEU A 22 -12.04 0.55 9.48
CA LEU A 22 -10.62 0.47 9.19
C LEU A 22 -9.89 -0.44 10.19
N ASN A 23 -10.13 -0.24 11.49
CA ASN A 23 -9.53 -1.07 12.53
C ASN A 23 -9.97 -2.54 12.40
N ASN A 24 -11.24 -2.80 12.13
CA ASN A 24 -11.75 -4.15 11.92
C ASN A 24 -11.11 -4.82 10.70
N TYR A 25 -10.91 -4.06 9.61
CA TYR A 25 -10.23 -4.55 8.42
C TYR A 25 -8.77 -4.92 8.70
N LEU A 26 -8.03 -4.06 9.40
CA LEU A 26 -6.63 -4.32 9.74
C LEU A 26 -6.50 -5.52 10.68
N ILE A 27 -7.34 -5.61 11.70
CA ILE A 27 -7.39 -6.76 12.62
C ILE A 27 -7.75 -8.05 11.86
N ALA A 28 -8.69 -7.98 10.92
CA ALA A 28 -9.07 -9.15 10.10
C ALA A 28 -7.94 -9.57 9.17
N LYS A 29 -7.23 -8.63 8.54
CA LYS A 29 -6.02 -8.91 7.73
C LYS A 29 -4.89 -9.48 8.57
N GLU A 30 -4.63 -8.92 9.73
CA GLU A 30 -3.64 -9.40 10.67
C GLU A 30 -3.97 -10.83 11.13
N ASN A 31 -5.20 -11.09 11.54
CA ASN A 31 -5.64 -12.41 11.96
C ASN A 31 -5.59 -13.46 10.83
N ASN A 32 -5.93 -13.10 9.59
CA ASN A 32 -5.82 -14.02 8.46
C ASN A 32 -4.36 -14.32 8.12
N PHE A 33 -3.51 -13.30 8.14
CA PHE A 33 -2.08 -13.48 7.94
C PHE A 33 -1.45 -14.40 8.98
N TYR A 34 -1.80 -14.22 10.27
CA TYR A 34 -1.31 -15.08 11.36
C TYR A 34 -1.87 -16.51 11.32
N LYS A 35 -3.05 -16.73 10.76
CA LYS A 35 -3.59 -18.07 10.54
C LYS A 35 -2.80 -18.87 9.53
N ASP A 36 -2.31 -18.21 8.49
CA ASP A 36 -1.57 -18.84 7.41
C ASP A 36 -0.07 -19.02 7.73
N HIS A 37 0.47 -18.29 8.74
CA HIS A 37 1.90 -18.25 9.04
C HIS A 37 2.16 -18.24 10.55
N GLU A 38 2.16 -19.44 11.17
CA GLU A 38 2.42 -19.59 12.63
C GLU A 38 3.76 -19.00 13.09
N ILE A 39 4.76 -18.96 12.22
CA ILE A 39 6.11 -18.45 12.53
C ILE A 39 6.12 -16.93 12.76
N ILE A 40 5.21 -16.19 12.16
CA ILE A 40 5.16 -14.72 12.24
C ILE A 40 4.48 -14.23 13.52
N LYS A 41 3.67 -15.08 14.15
CA LYS A 41 3.04 -14.80 15.45
C LYS A 41 4.04 -14.36 16.52
N TYR A 42 5.24 -14.94 16.51
CA TYR A 42 6.27 -14.65 17.51
C TYR A 42 7.05 -13.35 17.23
N ALA A 43 7.15 -12.92 15.98
CA ALA A 43 7.87 -11.69 15.62
C ALA A 43 7.03 -10.41 15.85
N ALA A 44 5.72 -10.48 15.71
CA ALA A 44 4.82 -9.34 15.88
C ALA A 44 4.53 -8.99 17.36
N HIS A 45 4.63 -9.95 18.29
CA HIS A 45 4.39 -9.72 19.72
C HIS A 45 5.44 -8.84 20.42
N GLY A 46 6.53 -8.51 19.76
CA GLY A 46 7.63 -7.72 20.35
C GLY A 46 7.62 -6.20 20.04
N LYS A 47 6.76 -5.74 19.16
CA LYS A 47 6.70 -4.30 18.82
C LYS A 47 5.28 -3.79 18.97
N ASN A 48 5.04 -2.99 20.00
CA ASN A 48 3.85 -2.16 20.14
C ASN A 48 3.81 -1.17 18.97
N TYR A 49 3.25 -1.58 17.83
CA TYR A 49 2.82 -0.63 16.81
C TYR A 49 1.56 0.07 17.34
N GLN A 50 1.74 1.10 18.14
CA GLN A 50 0.71 2.13 18.29
C GLN A 50 0.69 2.92 16.98
N SER A 51 0.07 2.34 15.98
CA SER A 51 -0.17 3.01 14.71
C SER A 51 -1.28 4.02 14.94
N SER A 52 -0.96 5.29 14.97
CA SER A 52 -1.96 6.35 14.91
C SER A 52 -2.43 6.48 13.46
N TYR A 53 -3.69 6.18 13.20
CA TYR A 53 -4.29 6.39 11.89
C TYR A 53 -4.89 7.78 11.80
N LYS A 54 -4.78 8.39 10.64
CA LYS A 54 -5.48 9.64 10.30
C LYS A 54 -6.46 9.35 9.16
N ILE A 55 -7.61 9.99 9.22
CA ILE A 55 -8.58 9.92 8.13
C ILE A 55 -8.21 10.99 7.10
N ALA A 56 -8.24 10.59 5.83
CA ALA A 56 -8.06 11.51 4.73
C ALA A 56 -9.24 11.44 3.77
N GLN A 57 -9.69 12.60 3.29
CA GLN A 57 -10.72 12.70 2.27
C GLN A 57 -10.08 12.91 0.91
N LEU A 58 -10.50 12.10 -0.07
CA LEU A 58 -10.10 12.30 -1.45
C LEU A 58 -10.65 13.63 -1.97
N ARG A 59 -9.79 14.46 -2.57
CA ARG A 59 -10.14 15.73 -3.17
C ARG A 59 -10.12 15.72 -4.69
N SER A 60 -9.08 15.13 -5.26
CA SER A 60 -8.96 14.98 -6.71
C SER A 60 -8.02 13.84 -7.10
N PHE A 61 -8.19 13.38 -8.33
CA PHE A 61 -7.24 12.48 -9.01
C PHE A 61 -6.56 13.23 -10.15
N ASP A 62 -5.33 12.85 -10.45
CA ASP A 62 -4.73 13.20 -11.73
C ASP A 62 -5.43 12.41 -12.83
N PRO A 63 -6.00 13.05 -13.86
CA PRO A 63 -6.71 12.35 -14.95
C PRO A 63 -5.85 11.34 -15.71
N ASN A 64 -4.53 11.46 -15.65
CA ASN A 64 -3.59 10.56 -16.31
C ASN A 64 -3.68 9.12 -15.79
N ILE A 65 -4.17 8.88 -14.58
CA ILE A 65 -4.41 7.54 -14.04
C ILE A 65 -5.25 6.66 -14.98
N PHE A 66 -6.16 7.28 -15.74
CA PHE A 66 -7.10 6.56 -16.61
C PHE A 66 -6.73 6.62 -18.10
N ASN A 67 -5.98 7.67 -18.51
CA ASN A 67 -5.84 7.99 -19.93
C ASN A 67 -4.49 7.62 -20.53
N CYS A 68 -3.45 7.79 -19.79
CA CYS A 68 -2.09 7.40 -20.17
C CYS A 68 -1.13 7.62 -19.01
N CYS A 69 -0.15 7.01 -19.05
CA CYS A 69 1.25 7.22 -19.01
C CYS A 69 1.81 7.11 -17.61
N ASP A 70 2.52 8.00 -17.15
CA ASP A 70 3.60 7.71 -16.20
C ASP A 70 3.28 8.24 -14.81
N ARG A 71 2.46 9.28 -14.75
CA ARG A 71 2.17 10.00 -13.51
C ARG A 71 0.81 9.60 -12.93
N HIS A 72 0.85 8.89 -11.83
CA HIS A 72 -0.33 8.48 -11.09
C HIS A 72 -0.35 9.14 -9.71
N ARG A 73 -1.12 10.22 -9.59
CA ARG A 73 -1.24 11.01 -8.37
C ARG A 73 -2.69 11.16 -7.94
N MET A 74 -2.87 11.29 -6.64
CA MET A 74 -4.13 11.79 -6.09
C MET A 74 -3.86 12.83 -5.00
N PHE A 75 -4.85 13.62 -4.71
CA PHE A 75 -4.78 14.65 -3.67
C PHE A 75 -5.82 14.35 -2.60
N VAL A 76 -5.36 14.34 -1.36
CA VAL A 76 -6.19 14.07 -0.20
C VAL A 76 -6.09 15.21 0.80
N GLU A 77 -7.14 15.42 1.55
CA GLU A 77 -7.14 16.29 2.71
C GLU A 77 -7.13 15.43 3.95
N VAL A 78 -6.05 15.50 4.72
CA VAL A 78 -5.90 14.78 5.98
C VAL A 78 -6.65 15.55 7.06
N ILE A 79 -7.54 14.87 7.76
CA ILE A 79 -8.28 15.46 8.89
C ILE A 79 -7.36 15.41 10.10
N SER A 80 -6.80 16.56 10.45
CA SER A 80 -5.92 16.73 11.62
C SER A 80 -6.16 18.08 12.27
N ASP A 81 -6.06 18.11 13.59
CA ASP A 81 -6.21 19.33 14.39
C ASP A 81 -4.92 20.18 14.41
N ASN A 82 -3.82 19.64 13.93
CA ASN A 82 -2.50 20.25 13.95
C ASN A 82 -1.90 20.33 12.54
N ASN A 83 -0.99 21.29 12.31
CA ASN A 83 -0.14 21.33 11.13
C ASN A 83 0.96 20.25 11.23
N GLU A 84 0.56 18.97 11.15
CA GLU A 84 1.48 17.84 11.15
C GLU A 84 2.04 17.63 9.75
N ASP A 85 3.29 17.19 9.65
CA ASP A 85 3.88 16.73 8.40
C ASP A 85 3.53 15.25 8.20
N PHE A 86 2.88 14.96 7.09
CA PHE A 86 2.48 13.60 6.71
C PHE A 86 3.35 13.01 5.58
N ASN A 87 4.46 13.65 5.24
CA ASN A 87 5.38 13.10 4.24
C ASN A 87 5.81 11.69 4.63
N GLU A 88 5.92 10.81 3.63
CA GLU A 88 6.24 9.39 3.78
C GLU A 88 5.17 8.53 4.49
N PHE A 89 4.03 9.11 4.88
CA PHE A 89 2.93 8.30 5.42
C PHE A 89 2.33 7.41 4.34
N MET A 90 2.18 6.13 4.68
CA MET A 90 1.46 5.16 3.84
C MET A 90 -0.02 5.53 3.76
N VAL A 91 -0.55 5.49 2.56
CA VAL A 91 -2.00 5.67 2.30
C VAL A 91 -2.59 4.32 1.90
N PHE A 92 -3.71 3.97 2.52
CA PHE A 92 -4.41 2.73 2.25
C PHE A 92 -5.93 2.90 2.38
N ASN A 93 -6.66 1.94 1.83
CA ASN A 93 -8.11 1.84 1.95
C ASN A 93 -8.53 0.40 2.31
N SER A 94 -9.83 0.10 2.23
CA SER A 94 -10.35 -1.24 2.48
C SER A 94 -9.83 -2.33 1.52
N SER A 95 -9.29 -1.96 0.37
CA SER A 95 -8.76 -2.91 -0.62
C SER A 95 -7.26 -3.19 -0.43
N GLY A 96 -6.50 -2.26 0.15
CA GLY A 96 -5.07 -2.42 0.38
C GLY A 96 -4.31 -1.11 0.38
N ILE A 97 -2.99 -1.20 0.16
CA ILE A 97 -2.12 -0.03 0.05
C ILE A 97 -2.40 0.68 -1.29
N ILE A 98 -2.54 2.00 -1.23
CA ILE A 98 -2.73 2.87 -2.38
C ILE A 98 -1.40 3.50 -2.83
N GLY A 99 -0.59 3.93 -1.86
CA GLY A 99 0.67 4.64 -2.09
C GLY A 99 1.19 5.33 -0.85
N GLN A 100 1.93 6.42 -1.05
CA GLN A 100 2.48 7.23 0.04
C GLN A 100 2.30 8.71 -0.20
N ILE A 101 2.21 9.50 0.86
CA ILE A 101 2.24 10.96 0.80
C ILE A 101 3.67 11.41 0.51
N ILE A 102 3.83 12.25 -0.52
CA ILE A 102 5.12 12.83 -0.91
C ILE A 102 5.19 14.34 -0.69
N HIS A 103 4.05 14.96 -0.46
CA HIS A 103 3.98 16.39 -0.21
C HIS A 103 2.81 16.69 0.71
N THR A 104 3.10 17.37 1.81
CA THR A 104 2.09 17.82 2.77
C THR A 104 1.88 19.33 2.61
N ASN A 105 0.69 19.70 2.17
CA ASN A 105 0.19 21.07 2.10
C ASN A 105 -1.28 21.08 2.55
N LYS A 106 -2.04 22.11 2.17
CA LYS A 106 -3.50 22.11 2.36
C LYS A 106 -4.15 20.82 1.83
N TYR A 107 -3.68 20.32 0.68
CA TYR A 107 -3.99 18.99 0.15
C TYR A 107 -2.69 18.23 0.02
N SER A 108 -2.63 17.05 0.62
CA SER A 108 -1.46 16.19 0.54
C SER A 108 -1.46 15.44 -0.79
N GLU A 109 -0.31 15.46 -1.48
CA GLU A 109 -0.12 14.73 -2.72
C GLU A 109 0.29 13.30 -2.42
N VAL A 110 -0.44 12.34 -2.97
CA VAL A 110 -0.19 10.91 -2.82
C VAL A 110 0.39 10.36 -4.11
N LEU A 111 1.56 9.75 -4.00
CA LEU A 111 2.23 8.98 -5.03
C LEU A 111 1.63 7.57 -5.02
N LEU A 112 0.91 7.20 -6.08
CA LEU A 112 0.26 5.88 -6.15
C LEU A 112 1.28 4.77 -6.43
N LEU A 113 0.97 3.54 -6.01
CA LEU A 113 1.82 2.36 -6.28
C LEU A 113 2.10 2.15 -7.77
N THR A 114 1.17 2.56 -8.63
CA THR A 114 1.25 2.41 -10.09
C THR A 114 2.04 3.49 -10.81
N ASP A 115 2.42 4.57 -10.12
CA ASP A 115 3.25 5.65 -10.68
C ASP A 115 4.67 5.14 -10.99
N ILE A 116 5.22 5.49 -12.15
CA ILE A 116 6.56 5.02 -12.57
C ILE A 116 7.70 5.50 -11.66
N SER A 117 7.50 6.56 -10.91
CA SER A 117 8.49 7.05 -9.93
C SER A 117 8.33 6.42 -8.54
N HIS A 118 7.30 5.57 -8.35
CA HIS A 118 7.08 4.88 -7.10
C HIS A 118 7.88 3.58 -7.03
N TYR A 119 8.56 3.36 -5.91
CA TYR A 119 9.24 2.10 -5.59
C TYR A 119 8.77 1.58 -4.25
N ILE A 120 8.50 0.27 -4.20
CA ILE A 120 8.11 -0.41 -2.98
C ILE A 120 8.90 -1.71 -2.82
N PRO A 121 9.63 -1.88 -1.71
CA PRO A 121 10.32 -3.12 -1.42
C PRO A 121 9.32 -4.20 -0.98
N ILE A 122 9.22 -5.25 -1.79
CA ILE A 122 8.31 -6.37 -1.60
C ILE A 122 9.05 -7.69 -1.42
N LYS A 123 8.38 -8.69 -0.90
CA LYS A 123 8.89 -10.05 -0.74
C LYS A 123 7.83 -11.08 -1.15
N SER A 124 8.28 -12.22 -1.61
CA SER A 124 7.42 -13.38 -1.84
C SER A 124 7.03 -14.04 -0.51
N ASN A 125 5.86 -14.65 -0.47
CA ASN A 125 5.40 -15.44 0.66
C ASN A 125 6.04 -16.83 0.72
N THR A 126 6.31 -17.43 -0.43
CA THR A 126 6.77 -18.83 -0.53
C THR A 126 8.28 -18.98 -0.45
N ASN A 127 9.01 -17.90 -0.67
CA ASN A 127 10.44 -17.94 -0.86
C ASN A 127 11.06 -16.67 -0.26
N ASP A 128 12.32 -16.74 0.12
CA ASP A 128 13.11 -15.59 0.58
C ASP A 128 13.48 -14.64 -0.59
N PHE A 129 12.55 -14.47 -1.53
CA PHE A 129 12.73 -13.59 -2.67
C PHE A 129 12.29 -12.18 -2.33
N PHE A 130 13.19 -11.23 -2.55
CA PHE A 130 12.96 -9.81 -2.34
C PHE A 130 13.12 -9.05 -3.66
N CYS A 131 12.28 -8.05 -3.85
CA CYS A 131 12.31 -7.21 -5.02
C CYS A 131 11.94 -5.77 -4.65
N ASN A 132 12.58 -4.82 -5.31
CA ASN A 132 12.13 -3.43 -5.28
C ASN A 132 11.21 -3.20 -6.47
N ALA A 133 9.91 -3.36 -6.25
CA ALA A 133 8.92 -3.20 -7.31
C ALA A 133 8.70 -1.73 -7.64
N GLN A 134 8.49 -1.46 -8.91
CA GLN A 134 8.25 -0.13 -9.47
C GLN A 134 6.85 -0.04 -10.07
N GLY A 135 6.21 1.11 -9.97
CA GLY A 135 4.97 1.39 -10.70
C GLY A 135 5.18 1.27 -12.21
N SER A 136 4.22 0.70 -12.89
CA SER A 136 4.32 0.45 -14.35
C SER A 136 3.76 1.57 -15.23
N GLY A 137 3.14 2.60 -14.64
CA GLY A 137 2.33 3.58 -15.40
C GLY A 137 1.02 3.00 -15.93
N ARG A 138 0.69 1.76 -15.58
CA ARG A 138 -0.58 1.10 -15.94
C ARG A 138 -1.42 0.88 -14.69
N SER A 139 -2.72 0.98 -14.86
CA SER A 139 -3.68 0.71 -13.79
C SER A 139 -3.47 -0.69 -13.22
N GLU A 140 -3.47 -0.80 -11.88
CA GLU A 140 -3.40 -2.06 -11.12
C GLU A 140 -2.15 -2.91 -11.34
N ILE A 141 -1.10 -2.43 -12.02
CA ILE A 141 0.11 -3.20 -12.29
C ILE A 141 1.35 -2.49 -11.74
N ILE A 142 2.15 -3.24 -11.01
CA ILE A 142 3.53 -2.89 -10.68
C ILE A 142 4.47 -3.92 -11.28
N ILE A 143 5.72 -3.55 -11.49
CA ILE A 143 6.72 -4.41 -12.10
C ILE A 143 7.89 -4.66 -11.14
N CYS A 144 8.45 -5.84 -11.23
CA CYS A 144 9.66 -6.24 -10.54
C CYS A 144 10.60 -6.90 -11.55
N THR A 145 11.85 -6.51 -11.57
CA THR A 145 12.87 -7.15 -12.41
C THR A 145 13.90 -7.85 -11.53
N TYR A 146 14.33 -9.03 -11.93
CA TYR A 146 15.37 -9.79 -11.23
C TYR A 146 16.25 -10.59 -12.19
N ASN A 147 17.40 -11.03 -11.68
CA ASN A 147 18.32 -11.88 -12.44
C ASN A 147 18.10 -13.36 -12.04
N PRO A 148 17.60 -14.22 -12.95
CA PRO A 148 17.32 -15.62 -12.63
C PRO A 148 18.59 -16.46 -12.41
N LEU A 149 19.78 -15.95 -12.74
CA LEU A 149 21.05 -16.63 -12.47
C LEU A 149 21.53 -16.41 -11.04
N VAL A 150 21.05 -15.34 -10.39
CA VAL A 150 21.40 -15.01 -8.99
C VAL A 150 20.34 -15.56 -8.05
N GLU A 151 19.07 -15.43 -8.43
CA GLU A 151 17.93 -15.91 -7.66
C GLU A 151 17.66 -17.38 -8.00
N ALA A 152 17.95 -18.27 -7.07
CA ALA A 152 17.82 -19.72 -7.28
C ALA A 152 16.36 -20.21 -7.37
N GLN A 153 15.40 -19.33 -7.25
CA GLN A 153 13.98 -19.70 -7.14
C GLN A 153 13.18 -19.25 -8.34
N GLU A 154 12.41 -20.16 -8.89
CA GLU A 154 11.48 -19.88 -9.99
C GLU A 154 10.21 -19.22 -9.44
N ILE A 155 9.94 -17.99 -9.87
CA ILE A 155 8.70 -17.29 -9.60
C ILE A 155 7.72 -17.59 -10.73
N ILE A 156 6.51 -18.02 -10.37
CA ILE A 156 5.44 -18.36 -11.33
C ILE A 156 4.22 -17.46 -11.11
N ALA A 157 3.35 -17.42 -12.13
CA ALA A 157 2.07 -16.72 -12.01
C ALA A 157 1.25 -17.24 -10.83
N GLY A 158 0.56 -16.34 -10.17
CA GLY A 158 -0.21 -16.62 -8.94
C GLY A 158 0.58 -16.52 -7.63
N HIS A 159 1.91 -16.41 -7.66
CA HIS A 159 2.68 -16.16 -6.43
C HIS A 159 2.30 -14.80 -5.85
N LYS A 160 2.03 -14.76 -4.55
CA LYS A 160 1.66 -13.54 -3.83
C LYS A 160 2.90 -12.80 -3.31
N PHE A 161 2.78 -11.49 -3.33
CA PHE A 161 3.80 -10.58 -2.81
C PHE A 161 3.25 -9.72 -1.69
N TYR A 162 4.13 -9.43 -0.72
CA TYR A 162 3.86 -8.67 0.49
C TYR A 162 4.90 -7.58 0.67
N THR A 163 4.57 -6.54 1.40
CA THR A 163 5.57 -5.55 1.81
C THR A 163 6.67 -6.22 2.63
N SER A 164 7.91 -5.85 2.37
CA SER A 164 9.06 -6.42 3.09
C SER A 164 9.35 -5.73 4.42
N GLY A 165 8.83 -4.51 4.63
CA GLY A 165 9.17 -3.64 5.75
C GLY A 165 10.50 -2.91 5.62
N LEU A 166 11.23 -3.12 4.53
CA LEU A 166 12.47 -2.39 4.25
C LEU A 166 12.16 -0.92 3.93
N GLY A 167 13.05 -0.02 4.33
CA GLY A 167 12.88 1.43 4.15
C GLY A 167 11.97 2.11 5.17
N GLY A 168 11.20 1.35 5.97
CA GLY A 168 10.44 1.88 7.11
C GLY A 168 9.13 2.63 6.77
N ILE A 169 8.82 2.86 5.49
CA ILE A 169 7.60 3.54 5.05
C ILE A 169 6.40 2.59 5.14
N TYR A 170 6.58 1.36 4.62
CA TYR A 170 5.53 0.35 4.57
C TYR A 170 5.73 -0.68 5.68
N PRO A 171 4.73 -0.90 6.55
CA PRO A 171 4.78 -2.01 7.49
C PRO A 171 5.01 -3.33 6.77
N LYS A 172 5.71 -4.25 7.44
CA LYS A 172 5.99 -5.58 6.91
C LYS A 172 4.70 -6.42 6.79
N ASP A 173 4.67 -7.31 5.80
CA ASP A 173 3.68 -8.38 5.66
C ASP A 173 2.26 -7.93 5.26
N ILE A 174 2.13 -6.77 4.62
CA ILE A 174 0.87 -6.35 3.98
C ILE A 174 0.85 -6.90 2.55
N GLU A 175 -0.22 -7.59 2.18
CA GLU A 175 -0.41 -8.09 0.82
C GLU A 175 -0.44 -6.93 -0.18
N ILE A 176 0.37 -7.05 -1.23
CA ILE A 176 0.45 -6.07 -2.33
C ILE A 176 -0.33 -6.57 -3.53
N GLY A 177 -0.14 -7.83 -3.88
CA GLY A 177 -0.79 -8.42 -5.03
C GLY A 177 -0.18 -9.76 -5.41
N GLN A 178 -0.51 -10.22 -6.61
CA GLN A 178 -0.03 -11.49 -7.12
C GLN A 178 0.57 -11.36 -8.52
N VAL A 179 1.52 -12.26 -8.84
CA VAL A 179 2.11 -12.32 -10.17
C VAL A 179 1.05 -12.67 -11.21
N ASP A 180 0.83 -11.76 -12.15
CA ASP A 180 -0.04 -11.97 -13.30
C ASP A 180 0.76 -12.60 -14.46
N LYS A 181 1.96 -12.05 -14.73
CA LYS A 181 2.83 -12.53 -15.81
C LYS A 181 4.29 -12.57 -15.41
N VAL A 182 4.99 -13.58 -15.96
CA VAL A 182 6.43 -13.71 -15.90
C VAL A 182 6.97 -13.55 -17.32
N ILE A 183 7.77 -12.51 -17.55
CA ILE A 183 8.26 -12.14 -18.88
C ILE A 183 9.79 -12.25 -18.89
N LYS A 184 10.31 -13.18 -19.66
CA LYS A 184 11.75 -13.29 -19.85
C LYS A 184 12.20 -12.27 -20.90
N ILE A 185 12.95 -11.25 -20.47
CA ILE A 185 13.48 -10.20 -21.34
C ILE A 185 14.72 -10.71 -22.07
N ASP A 186 15.65 -11.28 -21.30
CA ASP A 186 16.89 -11.88 -21.82
C ASP A 186 17.37 -13.02 -20.89
N SER A 187 18.63 -13.48 -21.06
CA SER A 187 19.21 -14.56 -20.24
C SER A 187 19.48 -14.17 -18.79
N THR A 188 19.55 -12.89 -18.49
CA THR A 188 19.92 -12.34 -17.18
C THR A 188 18.78 -11.52 -16.55
N THR A 189 17.69 -11.30 -17.28
CA THR A 189 16.62 -10.39 -16.84
C THR A 189 15.26 -11.03 -17.03
N VAL A 190 14.55 -11.19 -15.92
CA VAL A 190 13.14 -11.57 -15.88
C VAL A 190 12.35 -10.43 -15.26
N MET A 191 11.23 -10.10 -15.86
CA MET A 191 10.27 -9.11 -15.36
C MET A 191 9.00 -9.81 -14.91
N LEU A 192 8.56 -9.48 -13.72
CA LEU A 192 7.26 -9.87 -13.15
C LEU A 192 6.28 -8.72 -13.31
N GLU A 193 5.12 -8.97 -13.87
CA GLU A 193 3.96 -8.11 -13.74
C GLU A 193 3.16 -8.58 -12.54
N ILE A 194 3.00 -7.71 -11.55
CA ILE A 194 2.28 -8.00 -10.32
C ILE A 194 0.99 -7.18 -10.35
N LYS A 195 -0.13 -7.88 -10.29
CA LYS A 195 -1.46 -7.26 -10.21
C LYS A 195 -1.78 -6.97 -8.74
N LEU A 196 -2.14 -5.70 -8.47
CA LEU A 196 -2.53 -5.17 -7.17
C LEU A 196 -3.93 -5.62 -6.74
#